data_9a3e0c2be4ff3a6a2f0e8f31529df4f2
#
_entry.id   9a3e0c2be4ff3a6a2f0e8f31529df4f2
#
_cell.length_a   1.000
_cell.length_b   1.000
_cell.length_c   1.000
_cell.angle_alpha   90.00
_cell.angle_beta   90.00
_cell.angle_gamma   90.00
#
_symmetry.space_group_name_H-M   'P 1'
#
loop_
_entity.id
_entity.type
_entity.pdbx_description
1 polymer ?
#
loop_
_entity_poly.entity_id
_entity_poly.type
_entity_poly.pdbx_seq_one_letter_code
_entity_poly.pdbx_strand_id
1 'polypeptide(L)'
;VRSGIWEQHTAGGLLTDTHQIARFEWRSAATGFIVFLLSYFVLLIGIDTPDHPYFDETHYVPAARQLLQTHFAVPTLNLEHPPLAKELMALSIWLFGDNPFGWRTMSALFGALALTGIYLCGRALFDDRRAALWATAIAGLNQMLFVQARIAMLDIFALAFVLWGLAAFMMSFREHAPTRMLLYAAGLCFGLATACKWSGIFAWGMCIAIVAVVLVLRRWGTRFEDARSTDWYREDLWADMRPRDWLMGLALIPLAAYVLTWLPIYGFSPAALLEAQRRIFQDNATLVTPHPYMSAWPSWPLLARPVWFLFEKAGDDRYWAVLSLGNPVILWSAIPAVLVCLRDWIVTRRRDAFLIVASYAALYLAWMVLPRAIGFSFYYLPAATVASFALAYCFFRGETKRWLWARWVFLAAALAGFVLFLPLSAASIETSLASYERLMWFASWR
;
A
#
# COMPACT_ATOMS: atom_id res chain seq x y z
N VAL A 1 36.98 6.39 -56.41
CA VAL A 1 37.15 5.16 -55.58
C VAL A 1 36.97 5.56 -54.12
N ARG A 2 35.72 5.49 -53.64
CA ARG A 2 35.32 5.38 -52.20
C ARG A 2 33.81 5.18 -52.19
N SER A 3 33.38 3.96 -52.16
CA SER A 3 32.00 3.58 -51.78
C SER A 3 32.08 2.23 -51.13
N GLY A 4 31.41 2.09 -49.99
CA GLY A 4 31.11 0.80 -49.40
C GLY A 4 31.73 0.47 -48.06
N ILE A 5 31.31 1.15 -46.95
CA ILE A 5 31.30 0.58 -45.59
C ILE A 5 30.23 1.35 -44.76
N TRP A 6 28.98 1.15 -45.06
CA TRP A 6 27.88 1.60 -44.17
C TRP A 6 26.67 0.71 -44.41
N GLU A 7 26.61 -0.48 -43.96
CA GLU A 7 25.34 -1.25 -43.88
C GLU A 7 25.50 -2.65 -43.24
N GLN A 8 26.12 -2.77 -42.08
CA GLN A 8 26.04 -4.04 -41.37
C GLN A 8 25.97 -3.96 -39.83
N HIS A 9 25.70 -2.78 -39.23
CA HIS A 9 25.68 -2.65 -37.77
C HIS A 9 24.32 -2.40 -37.12
N THR A 10 23.19 -2.41 -37.82
CA THR A 10 21.90 -2.00 -37.25
C THR A 10 20.90 -3.11 -36.98
N ALA A 11 21.00 -4.26 -37.62
CA ALA A 11 20.01 -5.34 -37.41
C ALA A 11 20.34 -6.28 -36.23
N GLY A 12 21.59 -6.48 -35.90
CA GLY A 12 22.01 -7.36 -34.78
C GLY A 12 21.83 -6.75 -33.40
N GLY A 13 21.98 -5.42 -33.30
CA GLY A 13 21.84 -4.68 -32.03
C GLY A 13 20.39 -4.60 -31.55
N LEU A 14 19.46 -4.34 -32.44
CA LEU A 14 18.02 -4.22 -32.12
C LEU A 14 17.39 -5.55 -31.66
N LEU A 15 17.79 -6.67 -32.23
CA LEU A 15 17.30 -7.99 -31.84
C LEU A 15 17.86 -8.46 -30.49
N THR A 16 19.09 -8.10 -30.15
CA THR A 16 19.68 -8.40 -28.84
C THR A 16 19.06 -7.57 -27.73
N ASP A 17 18.73 -6.31 -27.98
CA ASP A 17 18.07 -5.43 -27.01
C ASP A 17 16.63 -5.87 -26.70
N THR A 18 15.84 -6.22 -27.72
CA THR A 18 14.47 -6.69 -27.53
C THR A 18 14.42 -8.01 -26.75
N HIS A 19 15.35 -8.94 -27.00
CA HIS A 19 15.47 -10.18 -26.25
C HIS A 19 15.94 -9.99 -24.81
N GLN A 20 16.79 -9.02 -24.53
CA GLN A 20 17.22 -8.69 -23.18
C GLN A 20 16.11 -8.01 -22.37
N ILE A 21 15.38 -7.08 -22.98
CA ILE A 21 14.21 -6.42 -22.37
C ILE A 21 13.12 -7.45 -22.06
N ALA A 22 12.76 -8.32 -22.99
CA ALA A 22 11.76 -9.36 -22.79
C ALA A 22 12.16 -10.35 -21.67
N ARG A 23 13.44 -10.74 -21.59
CA ARG A 23 13.96 -11.60 -20.50
C ARG A 23 13.94 -10.91 -19.14
N PHE A 24 14.19 -9.60 -19.11
CA PHE A 24 14.16 -8.80 -17.88
C PHE A 24 12.73 -8.68 -17.34
N GLU A 25 11.77 -8.41 -18.21
CA GLU A 25 10.34 -8.32 -17.84
C GLU A 25 9.79 -9.66 -17.35
N TRP A 26 10.07 -10.74 -18.04
CA TRP A 26 9.66 -12.09 -17.63
C TRP A 26 10.19 -12.47 -16.23
N ARG A 27 11.49 -12.24 -15.99
CA ARG A 27 12.09 -12.51 -14.67
C ARG A 27 11.48 -11.68 -13.56
N SER A 28 11.10 -10.45 -13.85
CA SER A 28 10.43 -9.58 -12.88
C SER A 28 9.02 -10.06 -12.60
N ALA A 29 8.25 -10.44 -13.62
CA ALA A 29 6.92 -10.99 -13.47
C ALA A 29 6.93 -12.31 -12.68
N ALA A 30 7.83 -13.23 -13.03
CA ALA A 30 7.99 -14.50 -12.31
C ALA A 30 8.37 -14.29 -10.83
N THR A 31 9.26 -13.33 -10.54
CA THR A 31 9.61 -12.99 -9.15
C THR A 31 8.42 -12.41 -8.41
N GLY A 32 7.65 -11.51 -9.03
CA GLY A 32 6.42 -10.96 -8.44
C GLY A 32 5.39 -12.05 -8.15
N PHE A 33 5.22 -13.00 -9.05
CA PHE A 33 4.34 -14.14 -8.84
C PHE A 33 4.79 -15.05 -7.69
N ILE A 34 6.10 -15.31 -7.56
CA ILE A 34 6.66 -16.06 -6.42
C ILE A 34 6.41 -15.30 -5.11
N VAL A 35 6.63 -13.99 -5.09
CA VAL A 35 6.32 -13.14 -3.92
C VAL A 35 4.86 -13.28 -3.54
N PHE A 36 3.96 -13.18 -4.53
CA PHE A 36 2.52 -13.37 -4.32
C PHE A 36 2.21 -14.72 -3.67
N LEU A 37 2.65 -15.82 -4.27
CA LEU A 37 2.34 -17.16 -3.77
C LEU A 37 2.88 -17.39 -2.36
N LEU A 38 4.17 -17.08 -2.13
CA LEU A 38 4.78 -17.25 -0.81
C LEU A 38 4.07 -16.42 0.26
N SER A 39 3.76 -15.18 -0.05
CA SER A 39 3.07 -14.28 0.87
C SER A 39 1.65 -14.78 1.18
N TYR A 40 0.92 -15.22 0.17
CA TYR A 40 -0.44 -15.73 0.35
C TYR A 40 -0.47 -16.97 1.24
N PHE A 41 0.40 -17.94 0.99
CA PHE A 41 0.50 -19.14 1.83
C PHE A 41 0.87 -18.81 3.28
N VAL A 42 1.83 -17.91 3.51
CA VAL A 42 2.22 -17.50 4.86
C VAL A 42 1.06 -16.80 5.58
N LEU A 43 0.31 -15.96 4.88
CA LEU A 43 -0.80 -15.22 5.46
C LEU A 43 -2.01 -16.12 5.80
N LEU A 44 -2.15 -17.25 5.13
CA LEU A 44 -3.23 -18.22 5.40
C LEU A 44 -2.98 -19.09 6.64
N ILE A 45 -1.74 -19.22 7.12
CA ILE A 45 -1.41 -20.11 8.24
C ILE A 45 -2.17 -19.68 9.51
N GLY A 46 -3.13 -20.50 9.98
CA GLY A 46 -3.94 -20.24 11.17
C GLY A 46 -4.82 -18.98 11.07
N ILE A 47 -5.30 -18.65 9.86
CA ILE A 47 -6.13 -17.46 9.62
C ILE A 47 -7.55 -17.61 10.19
N ASP A 48 -7.97 -18.84 10.43
CA ASP A 48 -9.26 -19.24 10.98
C ASP A 48 -9.38 -19.06 12.51
N THR A 49 -8.32 -18.66 13.18
CA THR A 49 -8.29 -18.37 14.61
C THR A 49 -8.28 -16.86 14.88
N PRO A 50 -9.16 -16.36 15.79
CA PRO A 50 -10.22 -17.06 16.52
C PRO A 50 -11.39 -17.43 15.60
N ASP A 51 -12.30 -18.26 16.12
CA ASP A 51 -13.47 -18.78 15.40
C ASP A 51 -14.66 -17.81 15.35
N HIS A 52 -14.50 -16.62 15.88
CA HIS A 52 -15.49 -15.53 15.91
C HIS A 52 -14.92 -14.21 15.35
N PRO A 53 -15.78 -13.28 14.90
CA PRO A 53 -15.36 -11.95 14.51
C PRO A 53 -14.83 -11.15 15.70
N TYR A 54 -13.73 -10.42 15.48
CA TYR A 54 -13.14 -9.54 16.48
C TYR A 54 -12.83 -8.15 15.89
N PHE A 55 -12.70 -7.16 16.75
CA PHE A 55 -12.50 -5.77 16.38
C PHE A 55 -13.50 -5.29 15.32
N ASP A 56 -13.08 -4.63 14.27
CA ASP A 56 -13.95 -4.11 13.20
C ASP A 56 -14.59 -5.21 12.33
N GLU A 57 -14.16 -6.48 12.41
CA GLU A 57 -14.85 -7.60 11.78
C GLU A 57 -16.32 -7.69 12.26
N THR A 58 -16.58 -7.30 13.52
CA THR A 58 -17.94 -7.24 14.09
C THR A 58 -18.88 -6.30 13.35
N HIS A 59 -18.34 -5.39 12.54
CA HIS A 59 -19.09 -4.47 11.68
C HIS A 59 -19.06 -4.90 10.21
N TYR A 60 -17.88 -5.32 9.71
CA TYR A 60 -17.71 -5.58 8.27
C TYR A 60 -18.20 -6.94 7.84
N VAL A 61 -18.04 -7.98 8.66
CA VAL A 61 -18.55 -9.34 8.35
C VAL A 61 -20.08 -9.36 8.29
N PRO A 62 -20.83 -8.78 9.26
CA PRO A 62 -22.29 -8.66 9.13
C PRO A 62 -22.72 -7.86 7.90
N ALA A 63 -22.01 -6.78 7.54
CA ALA A 63 -22.32 -6.02 6.35
C ALA A 63 -22.10 -6.85 5.07
N ALA A 64 -21.04 -7.64 4.99
CA ALA A 64 -20.80 -8.56 3.88
C ALA A 64 -21.86 -9.66 3.79
N ARG A 65 -22.30 -10.24 4.93
CA ARG A 65 -23.41 -11.20 4.98
C ARG A 65 -24.71 -10.60 4.48
N GLN A 66 -25.00 -9.36 4.87
CA GLN A 66 -26.20 -8.66 4.41
C GLN A 66 -26.22 -8.49 2.89
N LEU A 67 -25.08 -8.16 2.26
CA LEU A 67 -24.99 -8.07 0.80
C LEU A 67 -25.38 -9.38 0.12
N LEU A 68 -24.96 -10.52 0.64
CA LEU A 68 -25.33 -11.84 0.10
C LEU A 68 -26.81 -12.16 0.31
N GLN A 69 -27.37 -11.88 1.49
CA GLN A 69 -28.77 -12.17 1.84
C GLN A 69 -29.76 -11.34 1.04
N THR A 70 -29.42 -10.08 0.77
CA THR A 70 -30.31 -9.14 0.06
C THR A 70 -30.03 -9.09 -1.44
N HIS A 71 -29.15 -9.94 -1.96
CA HIS A 71 -28.69 -9.92 -3.35
C HIS A 71 -28.23 -8.51 -3.80
N PHE A 72 -27.54 -7.81 -2.90
CA PHE A 72 -27.03 -6.44 -3.09
C PHE A 72 -28.14 -5.35 -3.22
N ALA A 73 -29.42 -5.69 -3.06
CA ALA A 73 -30.52 -4.77 -3.34
C ALA A 73 -30.85 -3.77 -2.22
N VAL A 74 -30.23 -3.86 -1.06
CA VAL A 74 -30.53 -3.02 0.12
C VAL A 74 -29.26 -2.34 0.63
N PRO A 75 -29.35 -1.06 1.11
CA PRO A 75 -28.23 -0.41 1.77
C PRO A 75 -27.65 -1.28 2.88
N THR A 76 -26.35 -1.41 2.89
CA THR A 76 -25.65 -2.28 3.83
C THR A 76 -25.56 -1.68 5.22
N LEU A 77 -25.39 -2.53 6.21
CA LEU A 77 -24.82 -2.13 7.48
C LEU A 77 -23.45 -1.48 7.26
N ASN A 78 -23.01 -0.63 8.17
CA ASN A 78 -21.75 0.09 8.09
C ASN A 78 -21.66 0.97 6.82
N LEU A 79 -22.53 1.98 6.77
CA LEU A 79 -22.59 2.94 5.66
C LEU A 79 -21.53 4.05 5.74
N GLU A 80 -20.68 4.07 6.77
CA GLU A 80 -19.60 5.02 7.00
C GLU A 80 -18.43 4.84 6.02
N HIS A 81 -18.43 3.76 5.25
CA HIS A 81 -17.38 3.43 4.29
C HIS A 81 -17.95 2.94 2.97
N PRO A 82 -17.23 3.16 1.84
CA PRO A 82 -17.62 2.66 0.53
C PRO A 82 -17.74 1.13 0.48
N PRO A 83 -18.42 0.56 -0.55
CA PRO A 83 -18.84 -0.82 -0.51
C PRO A 83 -17.79 -1.86 -0.93
N LEU A 84 -16.84 -1.54 -1.81
CA LEU A 84 -16.04 -2.54 -2.53
C LEU A 84 -15.34 -3.57 -1.61
N ALA A 85 -14.74 -3.14 -0.51
CA ALA A 85 -14.08 -4.09 0.39
C ALA A 85 -15.08 -5.07 1.03
N LYS A 86 -16.30 -4.60 1.36
CA LYS A 86 -17.38 -5.44 1.88
C LYS A 86 -17.94 -6.39 0.81
N GLU A 87 -18.01 -5.96 -0.44
CA GLU A 87 -18.35 -6.80 -1.60
C GLU A 87 -17.31 -7.91 -1.83
N LEU A 88 -16.04 -7.58 -1.70
CA LEU A 88 -14.94 -8.56 -1.79
C LEU A 88 -14.97 -9.56 -0.63
N MET A 89 -15.32 -9.12 0.59
CA MET A 89 -15.56 -10.01 1.72
C MET A 89 -16.79 -10.90 1.50
N ALA A 90 -17.87 -10.34 0.95
CA ALA A 90 -19.06 -11.11 0.57
C ALA A 90 -18.73 -12.19 -0.47
N LEU A 91 -17.94 -11.85 -1.49
CA LEU A 91 -17.44 -12.82 -2.47
C LEU A 91 -16.61 -13.92 -1.79
N SER A 92 -15.77 -13.57 -0.80
CA SER A 92 -14.98 -14.54 -0.04
C SER A 92 -15.86 -15.51 0.76
N ILE A 93 -16.89 -14.98 1.43
CA ILE A 93 -17.89 -15.79 2.17
C ILE A 93 -18.65 -16.71 1.21
N TRP A 94 -19.01 -16.21 0.04
CA TRP A 94 -19.71 -17.02 -0.96
C TRP A 94 -18.84 -18.18 -1.49
N LEU A 95 -17.54 -17.94 -1.70
CA LEU A 95 -16.60 -18.94 -2.24
C LEU A 95 -16.17 -19.98 -1.19
N PHE A 96 -15.92 -19.54 0.04
CA PHE A 96 -15.25 -20.35 1.07
C PHE A 96 -16.13 -20.66 2.28
N GLY A 97 -17.37 -20.21 2.27
CA GLY A 97 -18.36 -20.40 3.34
C GLY A 97 -18.33 -19.29 4.40
N ASP A 98 -19.43 -19.20 5.15
CA ASP A 98 -19.57 -18.22 6.26
C ASP A 98 -18.92 -18.77 7.52
N ASN A 99 -17.61 -18.67 7.58
CA ASN A 99 -16.75 -19.11 8.65
C ASN A 99 -15.48 -18.23 8.71
N PRO A 100 -14.66 -18.31 9.76
CA PRO A 100 -13.48 -17.46 9.92
C PRO A 100 -12.49 -17.50 8.74
N PHE A 101 -12.30 -18.65 8.14
CA PHE A 101 -11.48 -18.79 6.94
C PHE A 101 -12.11 -18.00 5.77
N GLY A 102 -13.42 -18.16 5.53
CA GLY A 102 -14.12 -17.44 4.48
C GLY A 102 -14.11 -15.92 4.68
N TRP A 103 -14.23 -15.42 5.91
CA TRP A 103 -14.20 -13.96 6.17
C TRP A 103 -12.84 -13.34 5.86
N ARG A 104 -11.73 -14.04 6.15
CA ARG A 104 -10.37 -13.49 6.17
C ARG A 104 -9.53 -13.85 4.96
N THR A 105 -9.91 -14.88 4.19
CA THR A 105 -9.12 -15.37 3.04
C THR A 105 -8.89 -14.28 1.98
N MET A 106 -9.92 -13.45 1.70
CA MET A 106 -9.76 -12.36 0.75
C MET A 106 -8.81 -11.27 1.28
N SER A 107 -8.79 -11.02 2.59
CA SER A 107 -7.80 -10.11 3.20
C SER A 107 -6.38 -10.63 3.03
N ALA A 108 -6.15 -11.94 3.19
CA ALA A 108 -4.84 -12.56 2.93
C ALA A 108 -4.44 -12.45 1.46
N LEU A 109 -5.38 -12.64 0.53
CA LEU A 109 -5.16 -12.45 -0.90
C LEU A 109 -4.70 -11.01 -1.20
N PHE A 110 -5.41 -10.02 -0.66
CA PHE A 110 -5.06 -8.61 -0.84
C PHE A 110 -3.77 -8.22 -0.10
N GLY A 111 -3.45 -8.86 1.02
CA GLY A 111 -2.14 -8.75 1.67
C GLY A 111 -0.99 -9.22 0.78
N ALA A 112 -1.17 -10.36 0.10
CA ALA A 112 -0.20 -10.87 -0.88
C ALA A 112 -0.10 -9.97 -2.12
N LEU A 113 -1.23 -9.43 -2.61
CA LEU A 113 -1.24 -8.42 -3.67
C LEU A 113 -0.56 -7.12 -3.24
N ALA A 114 -0.71 -6.69 -1.98
CA ALA A 114 0.00 -5.54 -1.45
C ALA A 114 1.52 -5.75 -1.45
N LEU A 115 2.01 -6.91 -0.97
CA LEU A 115 3.44 -7.25 -1.01
C LEU A 115 3.99 -7.34 -2.45
N THR A 116 3.20 -7.87 -3.37
CA THR A 116 3.53 -7.86 -4.80
C THR A 116 3.57 -6.43 -5.35
N GLY A 117 2.63 -5.58 -4.96
CA GLY A 117 2.61 -4.16 -5.32
C GLY A 117 3.84 -3.41 -4.81
N ILE A 118 4.32 -3.72 -3.60
CA ILE A 118 5.59 -3.19 -3.06
C ILE A 118 6.77 -3.61 -3.93
N TYR A 119 6.83 -4.89 -4.31
CA TYR A 119 7.87 -5.37 -5.23
C TYR A 119 7.85 -4.61 -6.56
N LEU A 120 6.69 -4.42 -7.16
CA LEU A 120 6.54 -3.69 -8.41
C LEU A 120 6.90 -2.20 -8.27
N CYS A 121 6.48 -1.53 -7.20
CA CYS A 121 6.93 -0.17 -6.89
C CYS A 121 8.45 -0.10 -6.74
N GLY A 122 9.04 -1.04 -5.99
CA GLY A 122 10.49 -1.12 -5.82
C GLY A 122 11.21 -1.32 -7.16
N ARG A 123 10.65 -2.14 -8.07
CA ARG A 123 11.16 -2.29 -9.44
C ARG A 123 11.08 -0.99 -10.24
N ALA A 124 10.00 -0.23 -10.05
CA ALA A 124 9.83 1.06 -10.71
C ALA A 124 10.80 2.14 -10.18
N LEU A 125 11.05 2.12 -8.86
CA LEU A 125 11.91 3.11 -8.19
C LEU A 125 13.41 2.87 -8.42
N PHE A 126 13.87 1.63 -8.21
CA PHE A 126 15.30 1.33 -8.06
C PHE A 126 15.96 0.74 -9.28
N ASP A 127 15.18 0.25 -10.25
CA ASP A 127 15.68 -0.55 -11.37
C ASP A 127 16.54 -1.77 -10.97
N ASP A 128 16.64 -2.03 -9.68
CA ASP A 128 17.36 -3.14 -9.05
C ASP A 128 16.37 -4.10 -8.39
N ARG A 129 16.35 -5.36 -8.88
CA ARG A 129 15.51 -6.41 -8.32
C ARG A 129 15.84 -6.71 -6.85
N ARG A 130 17.11 -6.59 -6.45
CA ARG A 130 17.54 -6.85 -5.06
C ARG A 130 16.96 -5.81 -4.13
N ALA A 131 17.07 -4.52 -4.49
CA ALA A 131 16.48 -3.44 -3.71
C ALA A 131 14.96 -3.56 -3.59
N ALA A 132 14.28 -3.94 -4.68
CA ALA A 132 12.84 -4.20 -4.68
C ALA A 132 12.47 -5.36 -3.75
N LEU A 133 13.19 -6.48 -3.79
CA LEU A 133 12.97 -7.63 -2.89
C LEU A 133 13.25 -7.26 -1.42
N TRP A 134 14.25 -6.42 -1.15
CA TRP A 134 14.54 -5.94 0.20
C TRP A 134 13.42 -5.06 0.74
N ALA A 135 12.92 -4.11 -0.05
CA ALA A 135 11.75 -3.32 0.35
C ALA A 135 10.56 -4.24 0.66
N THR A 136 10.32 -5.26 -0.16
CA THR A 136 9.25 -6.24 0.03
C THR A 136 9.44 -7.06 1.31
N ALA A 137 10.64 -7.56 1.56
CA ALA A 137 10.96 -8.31 2.77
C ALA A 137 10.79 -7.45 4.04
N ILE A 138 11.27 -6.21 4.02
CA ILE A 138 11.11 -5.25 5.13
C ILE A 138 9.62 -5.00 5.40
N ALA A 139 8.81 -4.77 4.37
CA ALA A 139 7.38 -4.57 4.53
C ALA A 139 6.66 -5.83 5.03
N GLY A 140 7.04 -7.01 4.56
CA GLY A 140 6.50 -8.30 5.02
C GLY A 140 6.85 -8.62 6.48
N LEU A 141 7.96 -8.09 6.99
CA LEU A 141 8.37 -8.21 8.39
C LEU A 141 7.77 -7.11 9.31
N ASN A 142 6.88 -6.28 8.78
CA ASN A 142 6.15 -5.30 9.59
C ASN A 142 4.83 -5.90 10.07
N GLN A 143 4.72 -6.13 11.40
CA GLN A 143 3.53 -6.70 12.04
C GLN A 143 2.24 -5.95 11.69
N MET A 144 2.29 -4.63 11.50
CA MET A 144 1.10 -3.84 11.16
C MET A 144 0.50 -4.33 9.83
N LEU A 145 1.32 -4.61 8.81
CA LEU A 145 0.86 -5.17 7.55
C LEU A 145 0.39 -6.61 7.73
N PHE A 146 1.15 -7.43 8.47
CA PHE A 146 0.82 -8.82 8.73
C PHE A 146 -0.54 -8.97 9.42
N VAL A 147 -0.80 -8.19 10.48
CA VAL A 147 -2.09 -8.19 11.18
C VAL A 147 -3.23 -7.77 10.26
N GLN A 148 -3.07 -6.66 9.55
CA GLN A 148 -4.10 -6.14 8.65
C GLN A 148 -4.41 -7.07 7.47
N ALA A 149 -3.45 -7.87 7.03
CA ALA A 149 -3.64 -8.86 5.98
C ALA A 149 -4.38 -10.13 6.45
N ARG A 150 -4.63 -10.28 7.76
CA ARG A 150 -5.19 -11.49 8.36
C ARG A 150 -6.51 -11.25 9.10
N ILE A 151 -7.06 -10.05 8.98
CA ILE A 151 -8.34 -9.65 9.56
C ILE A 151 -9.23 -9.08 8.45
N ALA A 152 -10.54 -9.31 8.53
CA ALA A 152 -11.50 -8.79 7.55
C ALA A 152 -11.76 -7.30 7.77
N MET A 153 -10.76 -6.46 7.43
CA MET A 153 -10.82 -5.00 7.51
C MET A 153 -10.64 -4.36 6.14
N LEU A 154 -11.07 -3.11 5.98
CA LEU A 154 -11.06 -2.40 4.70
C LEU A 154 -9.66 -1.96 4.26
N ASP A 155 -8.75 -1.78 5.21
CA ASP A 155 -7.45 -1.11 5.02
C ASP A 155 -6.54 -1.88 4.06
N ILE A 156 -6.49 -3.20 4.15
CA ILE A 156 -5.61 -4.02 3.31
C ILE A 156 -6.06 -4.02 1.84
N PHE A 157 -7.37 -3.97 1.58
CA PHE A 157 -7.91 -3.88 0.23
C PHE A 157 -7.52 -2.54 -0.41
N ALA A 158 -7.75 -1.43 0.30
CA ALA A 158 -7.37 -0.11 -0.15
C ALA A 158 -5.85 -0.02 -0.38
N LEU A 159 -5.02 -0.53 0.54
CA LEU A 159 -3.57 -0.53 0.43
C LEU A 159 -3.09 -1.28 -0.81
N ALA A 160 -3.63 -2.46 -1.08
CA ALA A 160 -3.23 -3.24 -2.26
C ALA A 160 -3.46 -2.44 -3.54
N PHE A 161 -4.65 -1.88 -3.73
CA PHE A 161 -4.95 -1.04 -4.89
C PHE A 161 -4.09 0.23 -4.94
N VAL A 162 -3.83 0.90 -3.82
CA VAL A 162 -2.90 2.05 -3.76
C VAL A 162 -1.51 1.66 -4.28
N LEU A 163 -0.96 0.54 -3.82
CA LEU A 163 0.38 0.10 -4.22
C LEU A 163 0.47 -0.28 -5.70
N TRP A 164 -0.56 -0.94 -6.25
CA TRP A 164 -0.62 -1.25 -7.68
C TRP A 164 -0.78 0.03 -8.52
N GLY A 165 -1.58 0.98 -8.06
CA GLY A 165 -1.72 2.30 -8.69
C GLY A 165 -0.40 3.08 -8.67
N LEU A 166 0.31 3.11 -7.53
CA LEU A 166 1.63 3.72 -7.41
C LEU A 166 2.66 3.02 -8.30
N ALA A 167 2.65 1.68 -8.37
CA ALA A 167 3.56 0.95 -9.24
C ALA A 167 3.36 1.33 -10.71
N ALA A 168 2.12 1.33 -11.18
CA ALA A 168 1.80 1.73 -12.56
C ALA A 168 2.18 3.19 -12.82
N PHE A 169 1.88 4.11 -11.89
CA PHE A 169 2.27 5.52 -12.01
C PHE A 169 3.79 5.70 -12.05
N MET A 170 4.54 5.06 -11.14
CA MET A 170 5.99 5.13 -11.10
C MET A 170 6.64 4.51 -12.34
N MET A 171 6.06 3.42 -12.88
CA MET A 171 6.53 2.82 -14.14
C MET A 171 6.36 3.76 -15.33
N SER A 172 5.38 4.68 -15.32
CA SER A 172 5.15 5.64 -16.40
C SER A 172 6.29 6.65 -16.60
N PHE A 173 7.21 6.74 -15.63
CA PHE A 173 8.41 7.58 -15.74
C PHE A 173 9.57 6.89 -16.48
N ARG A 174 9.43 5.61 -16.85
CA ARG A 174 10.49 4.87 -17.54
C ARG A 174 10.53 5.19 -19.02
N GLU A 175 11.71 5.04 -19.60
CA GLU A 175 11.88 5.13 -21.07
C GLU A 175 11.06 4.05 -21.77
N HIS A 176 10.48 4.42 -22.90
CA HIS A 176 9.67 3.51 -23.73
C HIS A 176 8.52 2.80 -23.00
N ALA A 177 8.12 3.30 -21.82
CA ALA A 177 6.98 2.75 -21.10
C ALA A 177 5.68 3.00 -21.87
N PRO A 178 4.71 2.08 -21.86
CA PRO A 178 3.37 2.30 -22.41
C PRO A 178 2.57 3.24 -21.49
N THR A 179 3.01 4.50 -21.43
CA THR A 179 2.61 5.51 -20.43
C THR A 179 1.10 5.66 -20.30
N ARG A 180 0.38 5.69 -21.44
CA ARG A 180 -1.09 5.81 -21.45
C ARG A 180 -1.76 4.64 -20.72
N MET A 181 -1.35 3.41 -21.04
CA MET A 181 -1.90 2.21 -20.40
C MET A 181 -1.60 2.16 -18.91
N LEU A 182 -0.37 2.52 -18.53
CA LEU A 182 0.06 2.58 -17.13
C LEU A 182 -0.73 3.65 -16.36
N LEU A 183 -0.97 4.82 -16.95
CA LEU A 183 -1.77 5.87 -16.33
C LEU A 183 -3.24 5.44 -16.15
N TYR A 184 -3.81 4.75 -17.14
CA TYR A 184 -5.18 4.22 -17.05
C TYR A 184 -5.28 3.13 -15.98
N ALA A 185 -4.30 2.23 -15.91
CA ALA A 185 -4.20 1.22 -14.85
C ALA A 185 -4.04 1.85 -13.45
N ALA A 186 -3.22 2.89 -13.34
CA ALA A 186 -3.08 3.64 -12.09
C ALA A 186 -4.41 4.28 -11.67
N GLY A 187 -5.12 4.93 -12.60
CA GLY A 187 -6.42 5.52 -12.34
C GLY A 187 -7.46 4.51 -11.90
N LEU A 188 -7.53 3.35 -12.58
CA LEU A 188 -8.40 2.24 -12.19
C LEU A 188 -8.11 1.80 -10.75
N CYS A 189 -6.85 1.57 -10.42
CA CYS A 189 -6.46 1.15 -9.08
C CYS A 189 -6.79 2.21 -8.01
N PHE A 190 -6.57 3.49 -8.29
CA PHE A 190 -6.91 4.55 -7.32
C PHE A 190 -8.41 4.71 -7.11
N GLY A 191 -9.21 4.54 -8.18
CA GLY A 191 -10.66 4.49 -8.06
C GLY A 191 -11.14 3.34 -7.18
N LEU A 192 -10.62 2.14 -7.39
CA LEU A 192 -10.91 0.94 -6.58
C LEU A 192 -10.40 1.09 -5.14
N ALA A 193 -9.20 1.68 -4.92
CA ALA A 193 -8.71 1.98 -3.59
C ALA A 193 -9.67 2.89 -2.81
N THR A 194 -10.14 3.96 -3.47
CA THR A 194 -11.11 4.90 -2.89
C THR A 194 -12.46 4.22 -2.64
N ALA A 195 -12.86 3.26 -3.50
CA ALA A 195 -14.06 2.47 -3.33
C ALA A 195 -13.98 1.43 -2.18
N CYS A 196 -12.78 1.09 -1.72
CA CYS A 196 -12.58 0.33 -0.48
C CYS A 196 -12.61 1.23 0.75
N LYS A 197 -11.88 2.35 0.70
CA LYS A 197 -11.76 3.32 1.80
C LYS A 197 -11.35 4.68 1.24
N TRP A 198 -12.01 5.77 1.68
CA TRP A 198 -11.74 7.12 1.15
C TRP A 198 -10.28 7.56 1.28
N SER A 199 -9.51 7.00 2.20
CA SER A 199 -8.07 7.26 2.29
C SER A 199 -7.28 6.88 1.03
N GLY A 200 -7.83 6.06 0.14
CA GLY A 200 -7.27 5.78 -1.18
C GLY A 200 -7.03 7.02 -2.04
N ILE A 201 -7.82 8.10 -1.81
CA ILE A 201 -7.69 9.38 -2.52
C ILE A 201 -6.33 10.08 -2.30
N PHE A 202 -5.63 9.79 -1.19
CA PHE A 202 -4.38 10.50 -0.87
C PHE A 202 -3.26 10.22 -1.88
N ALA A 203 -3.08 8.96 -2.26
CA ALA A 203 -2.12 8.59 -3.30
C ALA A 203 -2.54 9.10 -4.67
N TRP A 204 -3.83 9.04 -4.98
CA TRP A 204 -4.39 9.58 -6.23
C TRP A 204 -4.17 11.10 -6.31
N GLY A 205 -4.50 11.85 -5.27
CA GLY A 205 -4.28 13.30 -5.21
C GLY A 205 -2.80 13.68 -5.37
N MET A 206 -1.89 12.91 -4.76
CA MET A 206 -0.45 13.09 -4.97
C MET A 206 -0.06 12.93 -6.45
N CYS A 207 -0.54 11.89 -7.12
CA CYS A 207 -0.24 11.65 -8.54
C CYS A 207 -0.76 12.80 -9.41
N ILE A 208 -1.99 13.28 -9.15
CA ILE A 208 -2.55 14.47 -9.83
C ILE A 208 -1.66 15.69 -9.59
N ALA A 209 -1.23 15.94 -8.35
CA ALA A 209 -0.37 17.07 -8.02
C ALA A 209 0.98 17.00 -8.74
N ILE A 210 1.62 15.83 -8.78
CA ILE A 210 2.88 15.62 -9.52
C ILE A 210 2.69 15.94 -11.00
N VAL A 211 1.66 15.38 -11.64
CA VAL A 211 1.36 15.63 -13.06
C VAL A 211 1.10 17.11 -13.30
N ALA A 212 0.26 17.74 -12.48
CA ALA A 212 -0.05 19.17 -12.61
C ALA A 212 1.21 20.03 -12.51
N VAL A 213 2.08 19.78 -11.53
CA VAL A 213 3.36 20.48 -11.37
C VAL A 213 4.24 20.31 -12.60
N VAL A 214 4.42 19.08 -13.10
CA VAL A 214 5.24 18.83 -14.30
C VAL A 214 4.69 19.55 -15.52
N LEU A 215 3.36 19.53 -15.74
CA LEU A 215 2.74 20.21 -16.88
C LEU A 215 2.84 21.73 -16.78
N VAL A 216 2.68 22.30 -15.58
CA VAL A 216 2.84 23.74 -15.32
C VAL A 216 4.28 24.19 -15.58
N LEU A 217 5.25 23.47 -15.02
CA LEU A 217 6.67 23.79 -15.22
C LEU A 217 7.06 23.75 -16.71
N ARG A 218 6.55 22.79 -17.46
CA ARG A 218 6.73 22.72 -18.92
C ARG A 218 6.11 23.89 -19.64
N ARG A 219 4.88 24.27 -19.27
CA ARG A 219 4.16 25.40 -19.92
C ARG A 219 4.86 26.72 -19.73
N TRP A 220 5.50 26.93 -18.59
CA TRP A 220 6.20 28.18 -18.27
C TRP A 220 7.65 28.21 -18.77
N GLY A 221 8.11 27.15 -19.46
CA GLY A 221 9.44 27.10 -20.05
C GLY A 221 10.57 27.24 -19.01
N THR A 222 10.30 26.89 -17.75
CA THR A 222 11.30 26.86 -16.69
C THR A 222 12.33 25.82 -17.06
N ARG A 223 13.36 26.25 -17.79
CA ARG A 223 14.57 25.46 -18.00
C ARG A 223 15.32 25.50 -16.68
N PHE A 224 15.29 24.40 -15.95
CA PHE A 224 16.22 24.20 -14.83
C PHE A 224 17.61 24.00 -15.44
N GLU A 225 18.30 25.11 -15.78
CA GLU A 225 19.65 25.09 -16.38
C GLU A 225 20.68 24.41 -15.49
N ASP A 226 20.41 24.28 -14.18
CA ASP A 226 21.27 23.58 -13.20
C ASP A 226 20.93 22.11 -13.01
N ALA A 227 20.02 21.56 -13.78
CA ALA A 227 19.52 20.21 -13.59
C ALA A 227 20.45 19.14 -14.18
N ARG A 228 21.70 19.11 -13.75
CA ARG A 228 22.68 18.05 -14.13
C ARG A 228 22.29 16.64 -13.69
N SER A 229 21.12 16.45 -13.07
CA SER A 229 20.70 15.15 -12.51
C SER A 229 19.19 14.94 -12.45
N THR A 230 18.39 15.64 -13.24
CA THR A 230 16.94 15.49 -13.20
C THR A 230 16.45 14.41 -14.14
N ASP A 231 16.74 13.16 -13.80
CA ASP A 231 16.14 11.99 -14.47
C ASP A 231 14.61 11.99 -14.49
N TRP A 232 13.98 12.86 -13.72
CA TRP A 232 12.52 12.96 -13.66
C TRP A 232 11.92 14.10 -14.49
N TYR A 233 12.74 15.04 -14.96
CA TYR A 233 12.31 16.12 -15.85
C TYR A 233 12.96 15.98 -17.21
N ARG A 234 12.71 14.87 -17.87
CA ARG A 234 13.14 14.67 -19.25
C ARG A 234 12.20 15.43 -20.18
N GLU A 235 12.71 16.03 -21.26
CA GLU A 235 11.91 16.74 -22.24
C GLU A 235 10.88 15.82 -22.90
N ASP A 236 11.21 14.54 -23.06
CA ASP A 236 10.38 13.50 -23.65
C ASP A 236 9.47 12.76 -22.66
N LEU A 237 9.60 13.04 -21.33
CA LEU A 237 8.72 12.43 -20.34
C LEU A 237 7.26 12.72 -20.70
N TRP A 238 6.48 11.69 -20.97
CA TRP A 238 5.07 11.80 -21.32
C TRP A 238 4.79 12.63 -22.60
N ALA A 239 5.75 12.68 -23.56
CA ALA A 239 5.63 13.47 -24.80
C ALA A 239 4.41 13.07 -25.65
N ASP A 240 4.06 11.78 -25.67
CA ASP A 240 2.93 11.23 -26.44
C ASP A 240 1.56 11.42 -25.75
N MET A 241 1.53 11.99 -24.54
CA MET A 241 0.30 12.17 -23.78
C MET A 241 -0.47 13.41 -24.23
N ARG A 242 -1.73 13.21 -24.55
CA ARG A 242 -2.68 14.26 -24.92
C ARG A 242 -3.52 14.69 -23.74
N PRO A 243 -4.12 15.90 -23.72
CA PRO A 243 -5.01 16.35 -22.63
C PRO A 243 -6.12 15.35 -22.30
N ARG A 244 -6.68 14.66 -23.31
CA ARG A 244 -7.68 13.62 -23.11
C ARG A 244 -7.16 12.42 -22.32
N ASP A 245 -5.89 12.05 -22.49
CA ASP A 245 -5.30 10.89 -21.82
C ASP A 245 -5.13 11.18 -20.33
N TRP A 246 -4.79 12.43 -19.98
CA TRP A 246 -4.77 12.91 -18.59
C TRP A 246 -6.16 12.93 -17.98
N LEU A 247 -7.15 13.44 -18.71
CA LEU A 247 -8.55 13.43 -18.25
C LEU A 247 -9.04 11.99 -18.03
N MET A 248 -8.76 11.09 -18.95
CA MET A 248 -9.13 9.68 -18.82
C MET A 248 -8.47 9.03 -17.62
N GLY A 249 -7.13 9.09 -17.53
CA GLY A 249 -6.36 8.37 -16.51
C GLY A 249 -6.49 8.94 -15.11
N LEU A 250 -6.61 10.26 -14.96
CA LEU A 250 -6.62 10.91 -13.63
C LEU A 250 -8.02 11.32 -13.15
N ALA A 251 -9.04 11.31 -14.01
CA ALA A 251 -10.38 11.71 -13.60
C ALA A 251 -11.45 10.68 -13.99
N LEU A 252 -11.64 10.40 -15.26
CA LEU A 252 -12.81 9.61 -15.72
C LEU A 252 -12.72 8.13 -15.30
N ILE A 253 -11.58 7.48 -15.49
CA ILE A 253 -11.39 6.07 -15.13
C ILE A 253 -11.50 5.86 -13.61
N PRO A 254 -10.78 6.63 -12.75
CA PRO A 254 -10.93 6.45 -11.30
C PRO A 254 -12.36 6.75 -10.82
N LEU A 255 -13.01 7.79 -11.35
CA LEU A 255 -14.40 8.10 -11.00
C LEU A 255 -15.36 6.98 -11.45
N ALA A 256 -15.21 6.49 -12.67
CA ALA A 256 -16.02 5.37 -13.18
C ALA A 256 -15.80 4.11 -12.33
N ALA A 257 -14.54 3.76 -12.00
CA ALA A 257 -14.22 2.64 -11.15
C ALA A 257 -14.89 2.77 -9.76
N TYR A 258 -14.84 3.96 -9.17
CA TYR A 258 -15.52 4.24 -7.91
C TYR A 258 -17.04 4.09 -8.01
N VAL A 259 -17.66 4.73 -9.01
CA VAL A 259 -19.12 4.73 -9.17
C VAL A 259 -19.66 3.34 -9.48
N LEU A 260 -18.96 2.56 -10.30
CA LEU A 260 -19.38 1.21 -10.69
C LEU A 260 -19.54 0.26 -9.50
N THR A 261 -18.76 0.43 -8.42
CA THR A 261 -18.89 -0.38 -7.21
C THR A 261 -20.19 -0.11 -6.43
N TRP A 262 -20.84 1.00 -6.69
CA TRP A 262 -22.12 1.34 -6.04
C TRP A 262 -23.35 0.81 -6.78
N LEU A 263 -23.18 0.41 -8.05
CA LEU A 263 -24.29 -0.06 -8.89
C LEU A 263 -25.02 -1.28 -8.31
N PRO A 264 -24.34 -2.27 -7.72
CA PRO A 264 -25.04 -3.41 -7.11
C PRO A 264 -25.98 -3.01 -5.97
N ILE A 265 -25.69 -1.89 -5.30
CA ILE A 265 -26.43 -1.42 -4.10
C ILE A 265 -27.55 -0.45 -4.48
N TYR A 266 -27.25 0.56 -5.31
CA TYR A 266 -28.17 1.67 -5.60
C TYR A 266 -28.65 1.72 -7.06
N GLY A 267 -28.22 0.78 -7.90
CA GLY A 267 -28.49 0.85 -9.34
C GLY A 267 -27.97 2.16 -9.94
N PHE A 268 -28.64 2.65 -10.98
CA PHE A 268 -28.29 3.92 -11.66
C PHE A 268 -28.99 5.13 -11.02
N SER A 269 -29.04 5.23 -9.69
CA SER A 269 -29.64 6.37 -8.99
C SER A 269 -28.57 7.38 -8.53
N PRO A 270 -28.34 8.49 -9.27
CA PRO A 270 -27.38 9.53 -8.85
C PRO A 270 -27.76 10.18 -7.51
N ALA A 271 -29.06 10.32 -7.23
CA ALA A 271 -29.52 10.91 -5.98
C ALA A 271 -29.15 10.02 -4.77
N ALA A 272 -29.37 8.70 -4.87
CA ALA A 272 -29.00 7.75 -3.81
C ALA A 272 -27.48 7.70 -3.62
N LEU A 273 -26.70 7.73 -4.71
CA LEU A 273 -25.26 7.78 -4.63
C LEU A 273 -24.77 9.06 -3.93
N LEU A 274 -25.32 10.23 -4.29
CA LEU A 274 -24.94 11.50 -3.68
C LEU A 274 -25.28 11.52 -2.19
N GLU A 275 -26.45 10.99 -1.81
CA GLU A 275 -26.86 10.90 -0.40
C GLU A 275 -25.93 9.98 0.40
N ALA A 276 -25.54 8.85 -0.19
CA ALA A 276 -24.54 7.96 0.43
C ALA A 276 -23.20 8.69 0.68
N GLN A 277 -22.71 9.51 -0.28
CA GLN A 277 -21.48 10.29 -0.08
C GLN A 277 -21.63 11.33 1.04
N ARG A 278 -22.78 12.01 1.11
CA ARG A 278 -23.06 12.96 2.18
C ARG A 278 -23.06 12.29 3.54
N ARG A 279 -23.70 11.13 3.63
CA ARG A 279 -23.74 10.33 4.86
C ARG A 279 -22.33 9.90 5.29
N ILE A 280 -21.54 9.32 4.40
CA ILE A 280 -20.14 8.94 4.69
C ILE A 280 -19.36 10.14 5.22
N PHE A 281 -19.49 11.31 4.59
CA PHE A 281 -18.80 12.53 5.03
C PHE A 281 -19.25 12.95 6.42
N GLN A 282 -20.57 13.00 6.67
CA GLN A 282 -21.14 13.41 7.95
C GLN A 282 -20.72 12.45 9.07
N ASP A 283 -20.88 11.15 8.89
CA ASP A 283 -20.53 10.15 9.90
C ASP A 283 -19.02 10.22 10.26
N ASN A 284 -18.15 10.39 9.27
CA ASN A 284 -16.71 10.55 9.54
C ASN A 284 -16.34 11.88 10.16
N ALA A 285 -17.03 12.99 9.84
CA ALA A 285 -16.73 14.33 10.36
C ALA A 285 -17.29 14.55 11.78
N THR A 286 -18.43 13.90 12.11
CA THR A 286 -19.11 14.08 13.39
C THR A 286 -18.78 13.03 14.45
N LEU A 287 -17.99 12.01 14.09
CA LEU A 287 -17.56 10.99 15.03
C LEU A 287 -16.63 11.58 16.09
N VAL A 288 -17.16 11.80 17.30
CA VAL A 288 -16.45 12.39 18.44
C VAL A 288 -16.43 11.47 19.67
N THR A 289 -16.97 10.27 19.58
CA THR A 289 -17.01 9.32 20.70
C THR A 289 -15.60 8.90 21.08
N PRO A 290 -15.12 9.22 22.30
CA PRO A 290 -13.76 8.84 22.72
C PRO A 290 -13.56 7.33 22.68
N HIS A 291 -12.40 6.90 22.19
CA HIS A 291 -12.03 5.50 22.17
C HIS A 291 -10.73 5.29 22.97
N PRO A 292 -10.60 4.22 23.79
CA PRO A 292 -9.41 3.99 24.63
C PRO A 292 -8.09 3.98 23.85
N TYR A 293 -8.10 3.52 22.61
CA TYR A 293 -6.92 3.39 21.75
C TYR A 293 -6.76 4.52 20.75
N MET A 294 -7.55 5.59 20.85
CA MET A 294 -7.37 6.74 19.96
C MET A 294 -6.00 7.39 20.16
N SER A 295 -5.40 7.88 19.09
CA SER A 295 -4.09 8.54 19.11
C SER A 295 -3.96 9.54 17.97
N ALA A 296 -3.17 10.60 18.21
CA ALA A 296 -2.90 11.61 17.21
C ALA A 296 -1.82 11.14 16.23
N TRP A 297 -1.93 11.59 14.97
CA TRP A 297 -1.03 11.19 13.89
C TRP A 297 0.48 11.34 14.18
N PRO A 298 1.00 12.36 14.94
CA PRO A 298 2.43 12.46 15.20
C PRO A 298 3.00 11.30 16.02
N SER A 299 2.15 10.61 16.78
CA SER A 299 2.56 9.50 17.65
C SER A 299 2.70 8.15 16.92
N TRP A 300 2.14 8.03 15.70
CA TRP A 300 2.06 6.75 15.00
C TRP A 300 3.42 6.18 14.56
N PRO A 301 4.36 6.96 13.97
CA PRO A 301 5.69 6.46 13.63
C PRO A 301 6.50 6.02 14.85
N LEU A 302 6.18 6.58 16.02
CA LEU A 302 6.84 6.26 17.28
C LEU A 302 6.26 5.02 17.97
N LEU A 303 5.18 4.46 17.43
CA LEU A 303 4.45 3.33 18.04
C LEU A 303 3.97 3.64 19.48
N ALA A 304 3.63 4.91 19.75
CA ALA A 304 3.35 5.34 21.11
C ALA A 304 2.07 4.72 21.69
N ARG A 305 1.05 4.46 20.85
CA ARG A 305 -0.22 3.85 21.27
C ARG A 305 -0.76 2.91 20.19
N PRO A 306 -0.35 1.63 20.17
CA PRO A 306 -0.90 0.63 19.27
C PRO A 306 -2.35 0.31 19.66
N VAL A 307 -3.07 -0.37 18.77
CA VAL A 307 -4.48 -0.72 18.99
C VAL A 307 -4.60 -2.22 19.22
N TRP A 308 -5.19 -2.59 20.34
CA TRP A 308 -5.62 -3.96 20.58
C TRP A 308 -6.83 -4.31 19.73
N PHE A 309 -6.67 -5.29 18.87
CA PHE A 309 -7.76 -5.86 18.09
C PHE A 309 -8.40 -7.04 18.82
N LEU A 310 -7.60 -7.79 19.55
CA LEU A 310 -8.05 -8.94 20.34
C LEU A 310 -7.14 -9.13 21.55
N PHE A 311 -7.74 -9.39 22.71
CA PHE A 311 -7.06 -9.92 23.87
C PHE A 311 -8.09 -10.70 24.69
N GLU A 312 -8.18 -12.02 24.49
CA GLU A 312 -9.17 -12.90 25.09
C GLU A 312 -8.54 -14.17 25.64
N LYS A 313 -9.14 -14.71 26.69
CA LYS A 313 -8.69 -15.95 27.32
C LYS A 313 -9.00 -17.14 26.40
N ALA A 314 -7.98 -17.90 26.01
CA ALA A 314 -8.08 -19.10 25.18
C ALA A 314 -8.06 -20.39 26.04
N GLY A 315 -7.49 -20.34 27.25
CA GLY A 315 -7.36 -21.45 28.19
C GLY A 315 -6.95 -20.96 29.56
N ASP A 316 -6.42 -21.80 30.46
CA ASP A 316 -6.16 -21.44 31.84
C ASP A 316 -5.15 -20.27 32.01
N ASP A 317 -4.01 -20.30 31.36
CA ASP A 317 -3.03 -19.19 31.34
C ASP A 317 -2.63 -18.84 29.89
N ARG A 318 -3.57 -19.00 28.96
CA ARG A 318 -3.36 -18.75 27.54
C ARG A 318 -4.34 -17.74 27.00
N TYR A 319 -3.88 -16.89 26.11
CA TYR A 319 -4.65 -15.79 25.54
C TYR A 319 -4.47 -15.74 24.02
N TRP A 320 -5.54 -15.50 23.32
CA TRP A 320 -5.52 -15.02 21.95
C TRP A 320 -5.25 -13.53 21.96
N ALA A 321 -4.19 -13.13 21.27
CA ALA A 321 -3.75 -11.74 21.27
C ALA A 321 -3.49 -11.25 19.85
N VAL A 322 -4.09 -10.11 19.49
CA VAL A 322 -3.82 -9.41 18.23
C VAL A 322 -3.66 -7.92 18.52
N LEU A 323 -2.43 -7.46 18.48
CA LEU A 323 -2.05 -6.07 18.66
C LEU A 323 -1.61 -5.49 17.33
N SER A 324 -2.28 -4.45 16.85
CA SER A 324 -1.86 -3.70 15.66
C SER A 324 -0.65 -2.82 16.02
N LEU A 325 0.48 -3.48 16.25
CA LEU A 325 1.78 -2.89 16.49
C LEU A 325 2.64 -3.03 15.24
N GLY A 326 3.36 -2.01 14.86
CA GLY A 326 4.38 -2.13 13.82
C GLY A 326 5.70 -2.69 14.37
N ASN A 327 6.57 -3.19 13.50
CA ASN A 327 7.90 -3.63 13.90
C ASN A 327 8.75 -2.45 14.36
N PRO A 328 9.18 -2.37 15.64
CA PRO A 328 9.94 -1.22 16.13
C PRO A 328 11.26 -1.01 15.38
N VAL A 329 11.98 -2.10 15.02
CA VAL A 329 13.23 -2.01 14.26
C VAL A 329 13.01 -1.34 12.91
N ILE A 330 11.91 -1.68 12.23
CA ILE A 330 11.58 -1.12 10.92
C ILE A 330 11.10 0.33 11.06
N LEU A 331 10.08 0.57 11.88
CA LEU A 331 9.39 1.88 11.90
C LEU A 331 10.26 2.98 12.51
N TRP A 332 11.03 2.69 13.55
CA TRP A 332 11.93 3.70 14.11
C TRP A 332 13.11 3.99 13.18
N SER A 333 13.64 2.97 12.48
CA SER A 333 14.69 3.19 11.47
C SER A 333 14.18 3.87 10.20
N ALA A 334 12.88 3.75 9.91
CA ALA A 334 12.27 4.41 8.76
C ALA A 334 12.26 5.94 8.88
N ILE A 335 12.16 6.49 10.12
CA ILE A 335 12.17 7.94 10.35
C ILE A 335 13.45 8.58 9.78
N PRO A 336 14.66 8.21 10.22
CA PRO A 336 15.88 8.77 9.64
C PRO A 336 16.06 8.39 8.16
N ALA A 337 15.57 7.24 7.70
CA ALA A 337 15.65 6.85 6.29
C ALA A 337 14.84 7.79 5.39
N VAL A 338 13.62 8.18 5.79
CA VAL A 338 12.80 9.16 5.06
C VAL A 338 13.48 10.53 5.05
N LEU A 339 14.11 10.94 6.15
CA LEU A 339 14.88 12.20 6.21
C LEU A 339 16.10 12.17 5.28
N VAL A 340 16.77 11.02 5.13
CA VAL A 340 17.85 10.86 4.13
C VAL A 340 17.30 10.99 2.71
N CYS A 341 16.16 10.37 2.39
CA CYS A 341 15.52 10.54 1.09
C CYS A 341 15.14 12.01 0.85
N LEU A 342 14.60 12.70 1.85
CA LEU A 342 14.26 14.12 1.77
C LEU A 342 15.50 14.99 1.47
N ARG A 343 16.59 14.76 2.22
CA ARG A 343 17.87 15.44 1.97
C ARG A 343 18.37 15.21 0.55
N ASP A 344 18.39 13.94 0.12
CA ASP A 344 18.92 13.59 -1.19
C ASP A 344 18.05 14.15 -2.32
N TRP A 345 16.72 14.20 -2.15
CA TRP A 345 15.86 14.91 -3.08
C TRP A 345 16.19 16.41 -3.14
N ILE A 346 16.35 17.08 -1.99
CA ILE A 346 16.64 18.52 -1.96
C ILE A 346 18.01 18.82 -2.58
N VAL A 347 19.04 18.03 -2.25
CA VAL A 347 20.43 18.31 -2.63
C VAL A 347 20.78 17.79 -4.04
N THR A 348 20.34 16.58 -4.36
CA THR A 348 20.73 15.89 -5.59
C THR A 348 19.61 15.76 -6.61
N ARG A 349 18.39 16.20 -6.26
CA ARG A 349 17.19 16.16 -7.12
C ARG A 349 16.84 14.76 -7.66
N ARG A 350 17.24 13.70 -6.98
CA ARG A 350 16.97 12.33 -7.38
C ARG A 350 15.46 12.04 -7.41
N ARG A 351 15.02 11.44 -8.53
CA ARG A 351 13.60 11.08 -8.76
C ARG A 351 13.10 10.02 -7.78
N ASP A 352 13.89 8.96 -7.55
CA ASP A 352 13.53 7.88 -6.62
C ASP A 352 13.32 8.42 -5.21
N ALA A 353 14.24 9.25 -4.71
CA ALA A 353 14.13 9.90 -3.41
C ALA A 353 12.89 10.82 -3.33
N PHE A 354 12.59 11.59 -4.39
CA PHE A 354 11.38 12.41 -4.48
C PHE A 354 10.10 11.56 -4.37
N LEU A 355 9.98 10.50 -5.19
CA LEU A 355 8.79 9.66 -5.23
C LEU A 355 8.54 8.94 -3.90
N ILE A 356 9.62 8.52 -3.21
CA ILE A 356 9.52 7.93 -1.87
C ILE A 356 8.97 8.97 -0.87
N VAL A 357 9.56 10.16 -0.82
CA VAL A 357 9.15 11.23 0.11
C VAL A 357 7.74 11.71 -0.20
N ALA A 358 7.40 11.91 -1.48
CA ALA A 358 6.07 12.34 -1.89
C ALA A 358 5.00 11.30 -1.50
N SER A 359 5.26 10.02 -1.75
CA SER A 359 4.34 8.94 -1.39
C SER A 359 4.17 8.83 0.13
N TYR A 360 5.27 8.90 0.89
CA TYR A 360 5.21 8.89 2.35
C TYR A 360 4.45 10.09 2.90
N ALA A 361 4.76 11.29 2.42
CA ALA A 361 4.12 12.52 2.85
C ALA A 361 2.62 12.53 2.52
N ALA A 362 2.22 12.13 1.32
CA ALA A 362 0.82 12.08 0.93
C ALA A 362 0.00 11.10 1.80
N LEU A 363 0.55 9.93 2.10
CA LEU A 363 -0.14 8.89 2.87
C LEU A 363 -0.11 9.15 4.39
N TYR A 364 0.82 9.97 4.88
CA TYR A 364 0.97 10.27 6.29
C TYR A 364 0.44 11.66 6.66
N LEU A 365 0.90 12.72 5.96
CA LEU A 365 0.57 14.11 6.34
C LEU A 365 -0.88 14.50 5.96
N ALA A 366 -1.57 13.71 5.14
CA ALA A 366 -2.99 13.90 4.89
C ALA A 366 -3.81 13.89 6.21
N TRP A 367 -3.39 13.11 7.18
CA TRP A 367 -4.04 13.04 8.50
C TRP A 367 -3.89 14.30 9.34
N MET A 368 -2.93 15.16 9.00
CA MET A 368 -2.76 16.48 9.66
C MET A 368 -3.87 17.47 9.29
N VAL A 369 -4.37 17.38 8.04
CA VAL A 369 -5.33 18.36 7.50
C VAL A 369 -6.77 17.88 7.53
N LEU A 370 -7.00 16.59 7.79
CA LEU A 370 -8.35 16.07 7.87
C LEU A 370 -9.04 16.51 9.16
N PRO A 371 -10.28 17.02 9.10
CA PRO A 371 -11.07 17.40 10.26
C PRO A 371 -11.64 16.16 10.96
N ARG A 372 -10.76 15.30 11.50
CA ARG A 372 -11.17 14.07 12.19
C ARG A 372 -10.67 14.10 13.64
N ALA A 373 -11.62 14.05 14.59
CA ALA A 373 -11.31 14.07 16.00
C ALA A 373 -10.68 12.76 16.51
N ILE A 374 -11.02 11.64 15.87
CA ILE A 374 -10.58 10.30 16.30
C ILE A 374 -9.64 9.70 15.25
N GLY A 375 -8.42 9.38 15.66
CA GLY A 375 -7.43 8.67 14.86
C GLY A 375 -6.90 7.45 15.57
N PHE A 376 -6.37 6.51 14.79
CA PHE A 376 -5.78 5.26 15.30
C PHE A 376 -4.45 4.99 14.63
N SER A 377 -3.52 4.35 15.35
CA SER A 377 -2.18 4.06 14.83
C SER A 377 -2.18 3.19 13.57
N PHE A 378 -3.18 2.34 13.37
CA PHE A 378 -3.26 1.53 12.15
C PHE A 378 -3.58 2.34 10.88
N TYR A 379 -4.04 3.58 10.98
CA TYR A 379 -4.15 4.48 9.82
C TYR A 379 -2.78 4.83 9.21
N TYR A 380 -1.71 4.60 9.96
CA TYR A 380 -0.34 4.74 9.49
C TYR A 380 0.09 3.62 8.53
N LEU A 381 -0.65 2.53 8.43
CA LEU A 381 -0.30 1.36 7.60
C LEU A 381 0.20 1.70 6.18
N PRO A 382 -0.46 2.56 5.39
CA PRO A 382 0.02 2.86 4.04
C PRO A 382 1.38 3.58 4.05
N ALA A 383 1.57 4.55 4.92
CA ALA A 383 2.83 5.27 5.06
C ALA A 383 3.95 4.38 5.64
N ALA A 384 3.63 3.57 6.65
CA ALA A 384 4.55 2.57 7.21
C ALA A 384 5.04 1.56 6.16
N THR A 385 4.15 1.18 5.25
CA THR A 385 4.47 0.28 4.15
C THR A 385 5.41 0.94 3.13
N VAL A 386 5.11 2.16 2.70
CA VAL A 386 5.94 2.94 1.76
C VAL A 386 7.31 3.29 2.37
N ALA A 387 7.40 3.44 3.70
CA ALA A 387 8.66 3.68 4.39
C ALA A 387 9.70 2.55 4.20
N SER A 388 9.28 1.34 3.81
CA SER A 388 10.19 0.25 3.41
C SER A 388 11.06 0.62 2.21
N PHE A 389 10.56 1.46 1.29
CA PHE A 389 11.35 1.98 0.17
C PHE A 389 12.47 2.92 0.62
N ALA A 390 12.20 3.75 1.64
CA ALA A 390 13.23 4.63 2.19
C ALA A 390 14.39 3.83 2.83
N LEU A 391 14.06 2.76 3.53
CA LEU A 391 15.06 1.84 4.09
C LEU A 391 15.85 1.14 2.99
N ALA A 392 15.17 0.57 1.98
CA ALA A 392 15.84 -0.05 0.84
C ALA A 392 16.72 0.96 0.10
N TYR A 393 16.23 2.19 -0.15
CA TYR A 393 17.01 3.28 -0.74
C TYR A 393 18.32 3.52 0.04
N CYS A 394 18.24 3.69 1.36
CA CYS A 394 19.42 3.92 2.19
C CYS A 394 20.42 2.78 2.12
N PHE A 395 19.97 1.53 2.12
CA PHE A 395 20.84 0.37 2.06
C PHE A 395 21.46 0.10 0.69
N PHE A 396 20.82 0.51 -0.41
CA PHE A 396 21.29 0.22 -1.77
C PHE A 396 21.96 1.41 -2.47
N ARG A 397 22.03 2.59 -1.82
CA ARG A 397 22.71 3.76 -2.37
C ARG A 397 24.26 3.63 -2.37
N GLY A 398 24.83 2.69 -1.64
CA GLY A 398 26.26 2.45 -1.54
C GLY A 398 26.63 0.99 -1.68
N GLU A 399 27.73 0.71 -2.42
CA GLU A 399 28.18 -0.67 -2.74
C GLU A 399 29.36 -1.17 -1.87
N THR A 400 29.65 -0.53 -0.75
CA THR A 400 30.77 -0.96 0.10
C THR A 400 30.44 -2.24 0.89
N LYS A 401 31.48 -3.03 1.24
CA LYS A 401 31.33 -4.23 2.08
C LYS A 401 30.59 -3.94 3.41
N ARG A 402 30.78 -2.73 3.97
CA ARG A 402 30.10 -2.30 5.22
C ARG A 402 28.59 -2.24 5.03
N TRP A 403 28.09 -1.71 3.89
CA TRP A 403 26.67 -1.66 3.59
C TRP A 403 26.07 -3.06 3.37
N LEU A 404 26.85 -3.99 2.80
CA LEU A 404 26.39 -5.37 2.64
C LEU A 404 26.12 -6.04 4.01
N TRP A 405 27.04 -5.89 4.96
CA TRP A 405 26.83 -6.39 6.33
C TRP A 405 25.67 -5.69 7.03
N ALA A 406 25.57 -4.37 6.93
CA ALA A 406 24.49 -3.60 7.54
C ALA A 406 23.12 -4.06 7.06
N ARG A 407 22.96 -4.39 5.79
CA ARG A 407 21.73 -4.95 5.22
C ARG A 407 21.30 -6.21 5.96
N TRP A 408 22.20 -7.19 6.07
CA TRP A 408 21.88 -8.48 6.68
C TRP A 408 21.64 -8.37 8.19
N VAL A 409 22.41 -7.58 8.88
CA VAL A 409 22.22 -7.29 10.30
C VAL A 409 20.85 -6.64 10.53
N PHE A 410 20.48 -5.66 9.71
CA PHE A 410 19.17 -5.03 9.79
C PHE A 410 18.03 -6.01 9.54
N LEU A 411 18.15 -6.83 8.49
CA LEU A 411 17.11 -7.81 8.16
C LEU A 411 16.98 -8.86 9.28
N ALA A 412 18.10 -9.33 9.83
CA ALA A 412 18.10 -10.25 10.96
C ALA A 412 17.45 -9.63 12.20
N ALA A 413 17.73 -8.35 12.51
CA ALA A 413 17.10 -7.62 13.60
C ALA A 413 15.59 -7.42 13.37
N ALA A 414 15.19 -7.09 12.14
CA ALA A 414 13.77 -6.96 11.77
C ALA A 414 13.04 -8.31 11.87
N LEU A 415 13.67 -9.40 11.44
CA LEU A 415 13.14 -10.76 11.59
C LEU A 415 13.02 -11.16 13.07
N ALA A 416 14.06 -10.89 13.87
CA ALA A 416 14.02 -11.15 15.31
C ALA A 416 12.89 -10.36 16.00
N GLY A 417 12.71 -9.08 15.64
CA GLY A 417 11.59 -8.27 16.11
C GLY A 417 10.24 -8.84 15.68
N PHE A 418 10.12 -9.29 14.43
CA PHE A 418 8.90 -9.92 13.93
C PHE A 418 8.57 -11.20 14.74
N VAL A 419 9.54 -12.10 14.91
CA VAL A 419 9.36 -13.35 15.64
C VAL A 419 9.03 -13.06 17.12
N LEU A 420 9.70 -12.09 17.74
CA LEU A 420 9.48 -11.70 19.13
C LEU A 420 8.03 -11.25 19.38
N PHE A 421 7.45 -10.44 18.48
CA PHE A 421 6.09 -9.93 18.61
C PHE A 421 5.02 -10.80 17.91
N LEU A 422 5.40 -11.90 17.29
CA LEU A 422 4.46 -12.78 16.57
C LEU A 422 3.32 -13.30 17.46
N PRO A 423 3.55 -13.67 18.75
CA PRO A 423 2.47 -14.07 19.66
C PRO A 423 1.44 -12.97 19.96
N LEU A 424 1.77 -11.71 19.67
CA LEU A 424 0.85 -10.58 19.79
C LEU A 424 0.29 -10.13 18.41
N SER A 425 0.56 -10.88 17.35
CA SER A 425 0.19 -10.50 16.00
C SER A 425 -0.65 -11.56 15.28
N ALA A 426 -0.74 -12.76 15.87
CA ALA A 426 -1.48 -13.88 15.29
C ALA A 426 -2.18 -14.65 16.42
N ALA A 427 -3.50 -14.59 16.48
CA ALA A 427 -4.30 -15.31 17.47
C ALA A 427 -4.06 -16.82 17.48
N SER A 428 -3.66 -17.39 16.32
CA SER A 428 -3.28 -18.80 16.22
C SER A 428 -2.05 -19.21 17.04
N ILE A 429 -1.30 -18.23 17.56
CA ILE A 429 -0.16 -18.46 18.47
C ILE A 429 -0.56 -17.90 19.84
N GLU A 430 -1.04 -18.80 20.70
CA GLU A 430 -1.46 -18.41 22.03
C GLU A 430 -0.30 -17.82 22.84
N THR A 431 -0.55 -16.75 23.57
CA THR A 431 0.42 -16.11 24.47
C THR A 431 0.07 -16.34 25.94
N SER A 432 1.08 -16.46 26.80
CA SER A 432 0.86 -16.44 28.27
C SER A 432 0.87 -15.01 28.81
N LEU A 433 0.27 -14.80 29.98
CA LEU A 433 0.29 -13.50 30.64
C LEU A 433 1.74 -13.02 30.90
N ALA A 434 2.65 -13.94 31.28
CA ALA A 434 4.06 -13.63 31.48
C ALA A 434 4.75 -13.18 30.18
N SER A 435 4.41 -13.80 29.03
CA SER A 435 4.91 -13.38 27.71
C SER A 435 4.35 -12.01 27.32
N TYR A 436 3.06 -11.79 27.53
CA TYR A 436 2.42 -10.49 27.33
C TYR A 436 3.16 -9.39 28.10
N GLU A 437 3.38 -9.54 29.42
CA GLU A 437 4.05 -8.53 30.23
C GLU A 437 5.46 -8.19 29.74
N ARG A 438 6.24 -9.19 29.33
CA ARG A 438 7.59 -8.99 28.77
C ARG A 438 7.59 -8.21 27.45
N LEU A 439 6.53 -8.33 26.66
CA LEU A 439 6.43 -7.68 25.36
C LEU A 439 5.84 -6.27 25.42
N MET A 440 5.26 -5.88 26.57
CA MET A 440 4.77 -4.52 26.81
C MET A 440 5.92 -3.59 27.20
N TRP A 441 6.71 -3.16 26.20
CA TRP A 441 7.89 -2.31 26.45
C TRP A 441 7.51 -0.93 26.99
N PHE A 442 6.32 -0.44 26.70
CA PHE A 442 5.80 0.84 27.16
C PHE A 442 4.45 0.65 27.86
N ALA A 443 4.19 1.45 28.90
CA ALA A 443 2.91 1.43 29.59
C ALA A 443 1.73 1.75 28.66
N SER A 444 1.96 2.55 27.64
CA SER A 444 0.95 2.92 26.63
C SER A 444 0.59 1.80 25.65
N TRP A 445 1.29 0.67 25.68
CA TRP A 445 0.97 -0.51 24.87
C TRP A 445 0.00 -1.47 25.58
N ARG A 446 -0.24 -1.25 26.87
CA ARG A 446 -1.17 -2.02 27.73
C ARG A 446 -2.62 -1.63 27.55
#